data_b197525611a1fffd104b806cfc71c75e
#
_entry.id   b197525611a1fffd104b806cfc71c75e
#
_cell.length_a   1.000
_cell.length_b   1.000
_cell.length_c   1.000
_cell.angle_alpha   90.00
_cell.angle_beta   90.00
_cell.angle_gamma   90.00
#
_symmetry.space_group_name_H-M   'P 1'
#
loop_
_entity.id
_entity.type
_entity.pdbx_description
1 polymer ?
#
loop_
_entity_poly.entity_id
_entity_poly.type
_entity_poly.pdbx_seq_one_letter_code
_entity_poly.pdbx_strand_id
1 'polypeptide(L)'
;MNLKNTLKQYGITSIWHFTDASNLASIEKYGLLSLDLLAQQKIHVSCYGGDELSHRLDRGKGLDKFVHLAIIRDHPMQYIKVKNGIIKNPIWLEIDTSVLFENESGCCNQLANASSAKCYKIEHLEEVIDLNTLLNKPHWSEPVRKSQLIVANKIDYSKILGVHHG
;
A
#
# COMPACT_ATOMS: atom_id res chain seq x y z
N MET A 1 -16.50 9.27 12.96
CA MET A 1 -15.50 8.95 14.00
C MET A 1 -14.15 9.53 13.56
N ASN A 2 -13.35 9.97 14.50
CA ASN A 2 -12.02 10.51 14.20
C ASN A 2 -11.06 9.37 13.82
N LEU A 3 -10.30 9.52 12.74
CA LEU A 3 -9.38 8.51 12.25
C LEU A 3 -8.36 8.05 13.32
N LYS A 4 -7.82 8.98 14.13
CA LYS A 4 -6.91 8.62 15.23
C LYS A 4 -7.56 7.65 16.20
N ASN A 5 -8.80 7.89 16.54
CA ASN A 5 -9.55 7.04 17.45
C ASN A 5 -9.81 5.68 16.83
N THR A 6 -10.12 5.63 15.54
CA THR A 6 -10.29 4.37 14.79
C THR A 6 -9.01 3.55 14.82
N LEU A 7 -7.88 4.14 14.45
CA LEU A 7 -6.60 3.43 14.47
C LEU A 7 -6.26 2.90 15.86
N LYS A 8 -6.47 3.71 16.89
CA LYS A 8 -6.23 3.32 18.28
C LYS A 8 -7.16 2.20 18.72
N GLN A 9 -8.44 2.29 18.40
CA GLN A 9 -9.45 1.29 18.76
C GLN A 9 -9.11 -0.08 18.20
N TYR A 10 -8.62 -0.13 16.96
CA TYR A 10 -8.26 -1.37 16.28
C TYR A 10 -6.80 -1.79 16.48
N GLY A 11 -6.03 -1.04 17.25
CA GLY A 11 -4.63 -1.36 17.52
C GLY A 11 -3.72 -1.25 16.31
N ILE A 12 -4.09 -0.40 15.33
CA ILE A 12 -3.30 -0.19 14.13
C ILE A 12 -2.22 0.87 14.43
N THR A 13 -1.00 0.40 14.64
CA THR A 13 0.16 1.25 14.96
C THR A 13 1.08 1.50 13.78
N SER A 14 0.99 0.66 12.76
CA SER A 14 1.78 0.76 11.53
C SER A 14 0.93 0.33 10.35
N ILE A 15 1.32 0.76 9.16
CA ILE A 15 0.79 0.29 7.89
C ILE A 15 1.96 -0.17 7.04
N TRP A 16 1.71 -0.87 5.93
CA TRP A 16 2.73 -1.70 5.32
C TRP A 16 2.81 -1.53 3.81
N HIS A 17 4.02 -1.61 3.28
CA HIS A 17 4.27 -1.66 1.84
C HIS A 17 5.23 -2.80 1.54
N PHE A 18 4.86 -3.70 0.63
CA PHE A 18 5.75 -4.76 0.18
C PHE A 18 6.47 -4.34 -1.10
N THR A 19 7.72 -4.75 -1.22
CA THR A 19 8.52 -4.50 -2.41
C THR A 19 9.65 -5.52 -2.50
N ASP A 20 10.48 -5.41 -3.52
CA ASP A 20 11.71 -6.19 -3.62
C ASP A 20 12.86 -5.43 -2.96
N ALA A 21 13.76 -6.16 -2.30
CA ALA A 21 14.92 -5.57 -1.62
C ALA A 21 15.81 -4.75 -2.55
N SER A 22 15.81 -5.06 -3.85
CA SER A 22 16.59 -4.31 -4.85
C SER A 22 16.16 -2.84 -4.98
N ASN A 23 14.95 -2.50 -4.51
CA ASN A 23 14.44 -1.13 -4.56
C ASN A 23 14.84 -0.30 -3.33
N LEU A 24 15.41 -0.91 -2.30
CA LEU A 24 15.64 -0.24 -1.02
C LEU A 24 16.56 0.98 -1.12
N ALA A 25 17.64 0.88 -1.89
CA ALA A 25 18.58 1.99 -2.08
C ALA A 25 17.90 3.22 -2.70
N SER A 26 17.02 3.00 -3.68
CA SER A 26 16.23 4.07 -4.30
C SER A 26 15.24 4.70 -3.32
N ILE A 27 14.59 3.86 -2.51
CA ILE A 27 13.64 4.31 -1.49
C ILE A 27 14.34 5.12 -0.41
N GLU A 28 15.52 4.71 0.02
CA GLU A 28 16.34 5.46 0.98
C GLU A 28 16.70 6.85 0.46
N LYS A 29 17.00 6.94 -0.83
CA LYS A 29 17.44 8.20 -1.46
C LYS A 29 16.28 9.14 -1.76
N TYR A 30 15.18 8.64 -2.29
CA TYR A 30 14.10 9.46 -2.84
C TYR A 30 12.78 9.39 -2.05
N GLY A 31 12.67 8.43 -1.12
CA GLY A 31 11.41 8.08 -0.48
C GLY A 31 10.64 7.06 -1.31
N LEU A 32 9.47 6.68 -0.80
CA LEU A 32 8.55 5.77 -1.48
C LEU A 32 7.61 6.60 -2.34
N LEU A 33 7.81 6.56 -3.66
CA LEU A 33 7.14 7.43 -4.61
C LEU A 33 6.01 6.72 -5.35
N SER A 34 4.96 7.48 -5.71
CA SER A 34 3.94 6.99 -6.63
C SER A 34 4.55 6.73 -8.02
N LEU A 35 3.86 5.92 -8.83
CA LEU A 35 4.30 5.64 -10.21
C LEU A 35 4.43 6.92 -11.03
N ASP A 36 3.50 7.87 -10.84
CA ASP A 36 3.50 9.15 -11.54
C ASP A 36 4.77 9.96 -11.23
N LEU A 37 5.14 10.07 -9.95
CA LEU A 37 6.35 10.77 -9.55
C LEU A 37 7.63 10.07 -10.03
N LEU A 38 7.66 8.74 -9.98
CA LEU A 38 8.79 7.98 -10.51
C LEU A 38 9.01 8.29 -12.00
N ALA A 39 7.92 8.36 -12.77
CA ALA A 39 7.98 8.69 -14.18
C ALA A 39 8.41 10.15 -14.41
N GLN A 40 7.85 11.11 -13.68
CA GLN A 40 8.17 12.53 -13.81
C GLN A 40 9.63 12.83 -13.46
N GLN A 41 10.16 12.19 -12.42
CA GLN A 41 11.53 12.39 -11.96
C GLN A 41 12.52 11.49 -12.69
N LYS A 42 12.05 10.64 -13.62
CA LYS A 42 12.86 9.69 -14.39
C LYS A 42 13.71 8.78 -13.48
N ILE A 43 13.15 8.38 -12.35
CA ILE A 43 13.81 7.49 -11.41
C ILE A 43 13.66 6.05 -11.88
N HIS A 44 14.78 5.35 -12.03
CA HIS A 44 14.78 3.93 -12.37
C HIS A 44 14.36 3.10 -11.15
N VAL A 45 13.43 2.18 -11.37
CA VAL A 45 13.00 1.19 -10.37
C VAL A 45 13.49 -0.18 -10.82
N SER A 46 14.27 -0.84 -9.98
CA SER A 46 14.88 -2.14 -10.30
C SER A 46 13.83 -3.24 -10.46
N CYS A 47 12.74 -3.17 -9.69
CA CYS A 47 11.68 -4.17 -9.72
C CYS A 47 10.36 -3.54 -9.29
N TYR A 48 9.39 -3.48 -10.20
CA TYR A 48 8.03 -3.04 -9.87
C TYR A 48 7.24 -4.17 -9.22
N GLY A 49 6.55 -3.87 -8.11
CA GLY A 49 5.64 -4.82 -7.47
C GLY A 49 4.39 -5.13 -8.29
N GLY A 50 4.01 -4.24 -9.23
CA GLY A 50 2.92 -4.44 -10.16
C GLY A 50 3.42 -4.81 -11.55
N ASP A 51 2.58 -5.43 -12.37
CA ASP A 51 2.85 -5.67 -13.78
C ASP A 51 2.40 -4.47 -14.64
N GLU A 52 2.66 -4.53 -15.95
CA GLU A 52 2.29 -3.46 -16.87
C GLU A 52 0.78 -3.23 -16.93
N LEU A 53 -0.02 -4.29 -16.83
CA LEU A 53 -1.48 -4.17 -16.82
C LEU A 53 -1.96 -3.42 -15.58
N SER A 54 -1.42 -3.76 -14.40
CA SER A 54 -1.72 -3.06 -13.14
C SER A 54 -1.38 -1.58 -13.26
N HIS A 55 -0.22 -1.24 -13.81
CA HIS A 55 0.19 0.16 -14.00
C HIS A 55 -0.74 0.92 -14.96
N ARG A 56 -1.22 0.28 -16.02
CA ARG A 56 -2.18 0.90 -16.94
C ARG A 56 -3.53 1.14 -16.27
N LEU A 57 -4.01 0.18 -15.47
CA LEU A 57 -5.26 0.31 -14.72
C LEU A 57 -5.16 1.42 -13.67
N ASP A 58 -4.03 1.51 -12.97
CA ASP A 58 -3.78 2.58 -12.03
C ASP A 58 -3.84 3.95 -12.72
N ARG A 59 -3.17 4.11 -13.85
CA ARG A 59 -3.20 5.38 -14.62
C ARG A 59 -4.62 5.73 -15.08
N GLY A 60 -5.38 4.74 -15.56
CA GLY A 60 -6.75 4.95 -16.02
C GLY A 60 -7.69 5.48 -14.94
N LYS A 61 -7.43 5.13 -13.67
CA LYS A 61 -8.21 5.59 -12.50
C LYS A 61 -7.57 6.79 -11.79
N GLY A 62 -6.40 7.26 -12.23
CA GLY A 62 -5.63 8.28 -11.53
C GLY A 62 -4.91 7.76 -10.28
N LEU A 63 -4.87 6.45 -10.07
CA LEU A 63 -4.26 5.82 -8.90
C LEU A 63 -2.74 5.74 -8.98
N ASP A 64 -2.16 5.98 -10.14
CA ASP A 64 -0.72 6.12 -10.32
C ASP A 64 -0.13 7.32 -9.57
N LYS A 65 -0.97 8.25 -9.10
CA LYS A 65 -0.58 9.40 -8.28
C LYS A 65 -0.51 9.06 -6.78
N PHE A 66 -0.81 7.84 -6.42
CA PHE A 66 -0.83 7.40 -5.02
C PHE A 66 0.14 6.26 -4.78
N VAL A 67 0.71 6.22 -3.57
CA VAL A 67 1.43 5.07 -3.05
C VAL A 67 0.39 4.11 -2.46
N HIS A 68 0.47 2.82 -2.83
CA HIS A 68 -0.47 1.80 -2.38
C HIS A 68 0.10 1.05 -1.17
N LEU A 69 -0.72 0.90 -0.14
CA LEU A 69 -0.32 0.33 1.16
C LEU A 69 -1.29 -0.74 1.62
N ALA A 70 -0.81 -1.63 2.49
CA ALA A 70 -1.63 -2.62 3.18
C ALA A 70 -1.81 -2.23 4.65
N ILE A 71 -2.96 -2.61 5.23
CA ILE A 71 -3.23 -2.37 6.66
C ILE A 71 -2.47 -3.36 7.52
N ILE A 72 -2.34 -4.60 7.06
CA ILE A 72 -1.62 -5.65 7.78
C ILE A 72 -0.45 -6.16 6.94
N ARG A 73 0.57 -6.70 7.64
CA ARG A 73 1.75 -7.30 7.01
C ARG A 73 1.42 -8.70 6.48
N ASP A 74 0.40 -8.80 5.63
CA ASP A 74 -0.02 -10.03 4.96
C ASP A 74 -1.01 -9.66 3.87
N HIS A 75 -0.58 -9.65 2.63
CA HIS A 75 -1.43 -9.24 1.53
C HIS A 75 -1.34 -10.25 0.38
N PRO A 76 -2.50 -10.67 -0.21
CA PRO A 76 -2.51 -11.67 -1.29
C PRO A 76 -1.63 -11.31 -2.49
N MET A 77 -1.53 -10.04 -2.80
CA MET A 77 -0.71 -9.58 -3.94
C MET A 77 0.77 -9.84 -3.72
N GLN A 78 1.29 -9.69 -2.50
CA GLN A 78 2.68 -10.02 -2.21
C GLN A 78 2.95 -11.50 -2.47
N TYR A 79 2.08 -12.37 -1.97
CA TYR A 79 2.20 -13.82 -2.21
C TYR A 79 2.21 -14.15 -3.71
N ILE A 80 1.29 -13.57 -4.48
CA ILE A 80 1.19 -13.82 -5.92
C ILE A 80 2.44 -13.32 -6.65
N LYS A 81 2.96 -12.14 -6.31
CA LYS A 81 4.15 -11.57 -6.95
C LYS A 81 5.40 -12.39 -6.67
N VAL A 82 5.53 -12.91 -5.45
CA VAL A 82 6.62 -13.83 -5.08
C VAL A 82 6.48 -15.16 -5.83
N LYS A 83 5.30 -15.75 -5.82
CA LYS A 83 5.03 -17.02 -6.50
C LYS A 83 5.30 -16.94 -8.00
N ASN A 84 4.97 -15.83 -8.64
CA ASN A 84 5.18 -15.62 -10.07
C ASN A 84 6.60 -15.16 -10.42
N GLY A 85 7.50 -15.04 -9.44
CA GLY A 85 8.88 -14.65 -9.66
C GLY A 85 9.09 -13.17 -9.96
N ILE A 86 8.07 -12.33 -9.81
CA ILE A 86 8.17 -10.88 -10.03
C ILE A 86 8.98 -10.24 -8.90
N ILE A 87 8.71 -10.62 -7.66
CA ILE A 87 9.48 -10.23 -6.48
C ILE A 87 10.32 -11.43 -6.06
N LYS A 88 11.64 -11.27 -6.07
CA LYS A 88 12.57 -12.35 -5.74
C LYS A 88 13.05 -12.29 -4.30
N ASN A 89 13.24 -11.09 -3.79
CA ASN A 89 13.69 -10.85 -2.42
C ASN A 89 12.66 -9.97 -1.71
N PRO A 90 11.54 -10.56 -1.25
CA PRO A 90 10.44 -9.77 -0.69
C PRO A 90 10.84 -9.13 0.65
N ILE A 91 10.50 -7.85 0.77
CA ILE A 91 10.58 -7.12 2.03
C ILE A 91 9.27 -6.39 2.29
N TRP A 92 8.98 -6.18 3.56
CA TRP A 92 7.91 -5.33 4.03
C TRP A 92 8.51 -4.08 4.66
N LEU A 93 8.02 -2.92 4.24
CA LEU A 93 8.34 -1.65 4.87
C LEU A 93 7.25 -1.33 5.88
N GLU A 94 7.65 -1.14 7.12
CA GLU A 94 6.77 -0.69 8.19
C GLU A 94 6.69 0.82 8.16
N ILE A 95 5.47 1.37 8.06
CA ILE A 95 5.26 2.80 7.79
C ILE A 95 4.43 3.42 8.92
N ASP A 96 4.86 4.58 9.38
CA ASP A 96 4.17 5.36 10.39
C ASP A 96 2.77 5.78 9.89
N THR A 97 1.75 5.56 10.71
CA THR A 97 0.37 5.91 10.36
C THR A 97 0.16 7.41 10.18
N SER A 98 1.08 8.26 10.64
CA SER A 98 0.99 9.71 10.45
C SER A 98 0.91 10.13 8.98
N VAL A 99 1.39 9.31 8.05
CA VAL A 99 1.28 9.60 6.61
C VAL A 99 -0.18 9.72 6.15
N LEU A 100 -1.11 9.09 6.86
CA LEU A 100 -2.54 9.17 6.55
C LEU A 100 -3.14 10.53 6.93
N PHE A 101 -2.48 11.27 7.81
CA PHE A 101 -2.93 12.59 8.29
C PHE A 101 -2.23 13.74 7.59
N GLU A 102 -0.99 13.53 7.18
CA GLU A 102 -0.13 14.56 6.61
C GLU A 102 -0.30 14.72 5.10
N ASN A 103 -0.89 13.72 4.45
CA ASN A 103 -1.09 13.68 3.01
C ASN A 103 -2.56 13.41 2.68
N GLU A 104 -2.96 13.76 1.47
CA GLU A 104 -4.21 13.26 0.92
C GLU A 104 -4.13 11.73 0.89
N SER A 105 -5.08 11.08 1.53
CA SER A 105 -5.09 9.63 1.66
C SER A 105 -6.49 9.06 1.52
N GLY A 106 -6.56 7.78 1.20
CA GLY A 106 -7.81 7.09 0.97
C GLY A 106 -7.73 5.61 1.32
N CYS A 107 -8.88 4.95 1.17
CA CYS A 107 -9.02 3.53 1.40
C CYS A 107 -9.86 2.89 0.31
N CYS A 108 -9.50 1.67 -0.08
CA CYS A 108 -10.16 0.93 -1.14
C CYS A 108 -10.61 -0.43 -0.60
N ASN A 109 -11.83 -0.83 -0.94
CA ASN A 109 -12.43 -2.07 -0.42
C ASN A 109 -11.81 -3.34 -1.01
N GLN A 110 -11.02 -3.21 -2.05
CA GLN A 110 -10.22 -4.29 -2.65
C GLN A 110 -9.03 -3.67 -3.38
N LEU A 111 -8.32 -4.46 -4.20
CA LEU A 111 -7.22 -3.91 -5.01
C LEU A 111 -7.67 -2.66 -5.74
N ALA A 112 -6.95 -1.57 -5.55
CA ALA A 112 -7.36 -0.26 -6.07
C ALA A 112 -7.54 -0.26 -7.60
N ASN A 113 -6.76 -1.08 -8.32
CA ASN A 113 -6.84 -1.22 -9.78
C ASN A 113 -7.90 -2.20 -10.27
N ALA A 114 -8.61 -2.91 -9.38
CA ALA A 114 -9.69 -3.80 -9.79
C ALA A 114 -10.86 -3.00 -10.36
N SER A 115 -11.52 -3.52 -11.40
CA SER A 115 -12.61 -2.81 -12.09
C SER A 115 -13.79 -2.48 -11.17
N SER A 116 -14.06 -3.33 -10.18
CA SER A 116 -15.12 -3.17 -9.19
C SER A 116 -14.68 -2.44 -7.92
N ALA A 117 -13.41 -2.05 -7.81
CA ALA A 117 -12.90 -1.36 -6.63
C ALA A 117 -13.51 0.02 -6.49
N LYS A 118 -13.83 0.38 -5.25
CA LYS A 118 -14.26 1.72 -4.87
C LYS A 118 -13.28 2.26 -3.85
N CYS A 119 -12.78 3.45 -4.10
CA CYS A 119 -11.84 4.15 -3.22
C CYS A 119 -12.50 5.42 -2.70
N TYR A 120 -12.29 5.69 -1.43
CA TYR A 120 -12.92 6.78 -0.70
C TYR A 120 -11.85 7.52 0.11
N LYS A 121 -12.18 8.72 0.57
CA LYS A 121 -11.31 9.44 1.51
C LYS A 121 -11.12 8.64 2.78
N ILE A 122 -9.96 8.80 3.41
CA ILE A 122 -9.57 8.00 4.57
C ILE A 122 -10.52 8.12 5.77
N GLU A 123 -11.26 9.22 5.88
CA GLU A 123 -12.25 9.40 6.94
C GLU A 123 -13.33 8.32 6.92
N HIS A 124 -13.54 7.68 5.79
CA HIS A 124 -14.53 6.62 5.61
C HIS A 124 -13.98 5.22 5.86
N LEU A 125 -12.80 5.10 6.47
CA LEU A 125 -12.10 3.82 6.63
C LEU A 125 -12.99 2.71 7.23
N GLU A 126 -13.69 2.99 8.32
CA GLU A 126 -14.54 2.00 8.99
C GLU A 126 -15.75 1.57 8.15
N GLU A 127 -16.24 2.47 7.29
CA GLU A 127 -17.38 2.18 6.42
C GLU A 127 -16.98 1.36 5.20
N VAL A 128 -15.74 1.55 4.73
CA VAL A 128 -15.24 0.98 3.48
C VAL A 128 -14.59 -0.38 3.71
N ILE A 129 -13.86 -0.54 4.80
CA ILE A 129 -13.09 -1.75 5.11
C ILE A 129 -13.59 -2.37 6.42
N ASP A 130 -13.95 -3.65 6.37
CA ASP A 130 -14.30 -4.41 7.55
C ASP A 130 -13.03 -4.75 8.34
N LEU A 131 -12.63 -3.82 9.22
CA LEU A 131 -11.41 -3.94 10.02
C LEU A 131 -11.51 -5.10 11.01
N ASN A 132 -12.68 -5.39 11.56
CA ASN A 132 -12.84 -6.51 12.46
C ASN A 132 -12.49 -7.83 11.79
N THR A 133 -13.00 -8.07 10.60
CA THR A 133 -12.69 -9.27 9.83
C THR A 133 -11.21 -9.29 9.43
N LEU A 134 -10.69 -8.18 8.92
CA LEU A 134 -9.31 -8.10 8.45
C LEU A 134 -8.30 -8.40 9.56
N LEU A 135 -8.50 -7.84 10.77
CA LEU A 135 -7.55 -7.94 11.88
C LEU A 135 -7.69 -9.24 12.66
N ASN A 136 -8.74 -10.04 12.45
CA ASN A 136 -8.97 -11.32 13.11
C ASN A 136 -8.49 -12.51 12.27
N LYS A 137 -7.42 -12.34 11.49
CA LYS A 137 -6.80 -13.40 10.68
C LYS A 137 -7.82 -14.10 9.78
N PRO A 138 -8.41 -13.39 8.83
CA PRO A 138 -9.44 -13.95 7.97
C PRO A 138 -8.88 -15.06 7.08
N HIS A 139 -9.78 -15.95 6.63
CA HIS A 139 -9.42 -16.97 5.65
C HIS A 139 -8.78 -16.29 4.42
N TRP A 140 -7.83 -16.98 3.78
CA TRP A 140 -7.10 -16.41 2.64
C TRP A 140 -8.01 -15.97 1.48
N SER A 141 -9.20 -16.58 1.34
CA SER A 141 -10.18 -16.24 0.30
C SER A 141 -11.07 -15.03 0.63
N GLU A 142 -11.00 -14.50 1.85
CA GLU A 142 -11.84 -13.35 2.23
C GLU A 142 -11.50 -12.10 1.42
N PRO A 143 -12.49 -11.48 0.76
CA PRO A 143 -12.24 -10.31 -0.10
C PRO A 143 -11.57 -9.13 0.63
N VAL A 144 -11.84 -8.95 1.92
CA VAL A 144 -11.27 -7.87 2.73
C VAL A 144 -9.73 -7.90 2.76
N ARG A 145 -9.12 -9.06 2.55
CA ARG A 145 -7.66 -9.18 2.49
C ARG A 145 -7.05 -8.41 1.33
N LYS A 146 -7.82 -8.11 0.30
CA LYS A 146 -7.38 -7.34 -0.87
C LYS A 146 -7.56 -5.84 -0.69
N SER A 147 -8.11 -5.38 0.44
CA SER A 147 -8.27 -3.96 0.71
C SER A 147 -6.92 -3.25 0.78
N GLN A 148 -6.91 -1.99 0.40
CA GLN A 148 -5.69 -1.17 0.36
C GLN A 148 -5.95 0.21 0.93
N LEU A 149 -4.87 0.82 1.42
CA LEU A 149 -4.80 2.25 1.68
C LEU A 149 -4.00 2.91 0.56
N ILE A 150 -4.29 4.18 0.29
CA ILE A 150 -3.56 4.95 -0.70
C ILE A 150 -3.16 6.30 -0.10
N VAL A 151 -1.93 6.74 -0.40
CA VAL A 151 -1.36 8.01 0.07
C VAL A 151 -0.82 8.77 -1.13
N ALA A 152 -1.21 10.05 -1.28
CA ALA A 152 -0.85 10.85 -2.45
C ALA A 152 0.66 11.10 -2.54
N ASN A 153 1.17 10.99 -3.74
CA ASN A 153 2.51 11.39 -4.19
C ASN A 153 3.66 10.57 -3.61
N LYS A 154 4.01 10.75 -2.35
CA LYS A 154 5.18 10.11 -1.76
C LYS A 154 5.08 9.95 -0.26
N ILE A 155 5.89 9.03 0.24
CA ILE A 155 6.15 8.84 1.67
C ILE A 155 7.64 9.05 1.90
N ASP A 156 8.02 10.02 2.71
CA ASP A 156 9.43 10.27 3.03
C ASP A 156 10.04 9.07 3.75
N TYR A 157 11.32 8.80 3.47
CA TYR A 157 12.02 7.70 4.10
C TYR A 157 11.97 7.76 5.64
N SER A 158 11.94 8.97 6.21
CA SER A 158 11.82 9.17 7.67
C SER A 158 10.54 8.57 8.28
N LYS A 159 9.53 8.29 7.46
CA LYS A 159 8.29 7.65 7.88
C LYS A 159 8.34 6.13 7.84
N ILE A 160 9.42 5.57 7.33
CA ILE A 160 9.63 4.13 7.31
C ILE A 160 10.30 3.73 8.63
N LEU A 161 9.54 3.02 9.46
CA LEU A 161 9.95 2.66 10.82
C LEU A 161 10.86 1.44 10.84
N GLY A 162 10.78 0.59 9.83
CA GLY A 162 11.59 -0.62 9.76
C GLY A 162 11.45 -1.34 8.44
N VAL A 163 12.41 -2.24 8.19
CA VAL A 163 12.43 -3.13 7.03
C VAL A 163 12.40 -4.56 7.54
N HIS A 164 11.43 -5.33 7.07
CA HIS A 164 11.22 -6.72 7.49
C HIS A 164 11.35 -7.65 6.30
N HIS A 165 12.18 -8.68 6.43
CA HIS A 165 12.39 -9.69 5.39
C HIS A 165 11.33 -10.80 5.49
N GLY A 166 10.99 -11.35 4.35
CA GLY A 166 10.02 -12.45 4.28
C GLY A 166 8.72 -12.06 3.68
#